data_e96c23f12acc60acdc5a00f22ff5a6e4
#
_entry.id   e96c23f12acc60acdc5a00f22ff5a6e4
#
_cell.length_a   1.000
_cell.length_b   1.000
_cell.length_c   1.000
_cell.angle_alpha   90.00
_cell.angle_beta   90.00
_cell.angle_gamma   90.00
#
_symmetry.space_group_name_H-M   'P 1'
#
loop_
_entity.id
_entity.type
_entity.pdbx_description
1 polymer ?
#
loop_
_entity_poly.entity_id
_entity_poly.type
_entity_poly.pdbx_seq_one_letter_code
_entity_poly.pdbx_strand_id
1 'polypeptide(L)'
;MLMVKPGLPYLDIIKAVKDEFQMPTFAYHVSGEYAMLKAAAEKGWLDYEATIMEQMMCFKRAGSDGIITYSAMDVAQLLDK
;
A
#
# COMPACT_ATOMS: atom_id res chain seq x y z
N MET A 1 12.77 5.00 12.55
CA MET A 1 11.73 4.48 11.66
C MET A 1 10.73 5.57 11.33
N LEU A 2 10.39 5.70 10.08
CA LEU A 2 9.47 6.72 9.61
C LEU A 2 8.23 6.08 9.02
N MET A 3 7.10 6.79 9.07
CA MET A 3 5.84 6.29 8.53
C MET A 3 5.14 7.39 7.73
N VAL A 4 4.66 7.04 6.53
CA VAL A 4 3.88 7.94 5.68
C VAL A 4 2.45 7.45 5.65
N LYS A 5 1.51 8.32 5.99
CA LYS A 5 0.07 8.01 5.98
C LYS A 5 -0.75 9.25 5.63
N PRO A 6 -1.80 9.11 4.80
CA PRO A 6 -2.15 7.92 4.02
C PRO A 6 -1.09 7.63 2.96
N GLY A 7 -0.88 6.34 2.65
CA GLY A 7 0.26 5.93 1.84
C GLY A 7 0.11 6.20 0.35
N LEU A 8 -0.98 5.74 -0.27
CA LEU A 8 -1.13 5.83 -1.73
C LEU A 8 -1.13 7.26 -2.28
N PRO A 9 -1.81 8.25 -1.64
CA PRO A 9 -1.75 9.62 -2.16
C PRO A 9 -0.38 10.28 -2.03
N TYR A 10 0.53 9.70 -1.25
CA TYR A 10 1.82 10.30 -0.92
C TYR A 10 3.01 9.40 -1.26
N LEU A 11 2.92 8.66 -2.37
CA LEU A 11 4.03 7.82 -2.83
C LEU A 11 5.29 8.65 -3.10
N ASP A 12 5.13 9.87 -3.58
CA ASP A 12 6.22 10.80 -3.80
C ASP A 12 6.92 11.18 -2.49
N ILE A 13 6.15 11.32 -1.42
CA ILE A 13 6.69 11.62 -0.09
C ILE A 13 7.46 10.41 0.45
N ILE A 14 6.96 9.20 0.24
CA ILE A 14 7.67 7.97 0.63
C ILE A 14 9.07 7.97 -0.01
N LYS A 15 9.12 8.22 -1.31
CA LYS A 15 10.39 8.25 -2.04
C LYS A 15 11.30 9.34 -1.53
N ALA A 16 10.78 10.55 -1.34
CA ALA A 16 11.57 11.69 -0.88
C ALA A 16 12.15 11.44 0.51
N VAL A 17 11.33 10.92 1.43
CA VAL A 17 11.76 10.62 2.79
C VAL A 17 12.80 9.50 2.79
N LYS A 18 12.57 8.44 2.01
CA LYS A 18 13.52 7.32 1.93
C LYS A 18 14.87 7.78 1.38
N ASP A 19 14.85 8.56 0.30
CA ASP A 19 16.09 9.04 -0.34
C ASP A 19 16.86 9.99 0.58
N GLU A 20 16.16 10.87 1.30
CA GLU A 20 16.79 11.88 2.16
C GLU A 20 17.39 11.28 3.43
N PHE A 21 16.64 10.42 4.11
CA PHE A 21 17.03 9.94 5.45
C PHE A 21 17.61 8.54 5.45
N GLN A 22 17.34 7.73 4.42
CA GLN A 22 17.80 6.35 4.29
C GLN A 22 17.53 5.52 5.56
N MET A 23 16.40 5.78 6.20
CA MET A 23 15.95 5.07 7.39
C MET A 23 14.82 4.10 7.00
N PRO A 24 14.56 3.06 7.81
CA PRO A 24 13.39 2.23 7.58
C PRO A 24 12.13 3.08 7.48
N THR A 25 11.45 3.02 6.33
CA THR A 25 10.29 3.83 6.00
C THR A 25 9.11 2.91 5.72
N PHE A 26 8.00 3.15 6.44
CA PHE A 26 6.80 2.35 6.34
C PHE A 26 5.68 3.19 5.77
N ALA A 27 4.82 2.56 4.96
CA ALA A 27 3.61 3.20 4.44
C ALA A 27 2.40 2.60 5.13
N TYR A 28 1.40 3.44 5.43
CA TYR A 28 0.15 2.99 5.99
C TYR A 28 -0.96 3.11 4.93
N HIS A 29 -1.46 1.95 4.52
CA HIS A 29 -2.64 1.82 3.64
C HIS A 29 -3.86 1.96 4.56
N VAL A 30 -4.33 3.20 4.74
CA VAL A 30 -5.29 3.53 5.80
C VAL A 30 -6.70 3.00 5.51
N SER A 31 -7.58 3.08 6.50
CA SER A 31 -8.94 2.53 6.40
C SER A 31 -9.74 3.11 5.24
N GLY A 32 -9.57 4.40 4.93
CA GLY A 32 -10.23 5.03 3.79
C GLY A 32 -9.80 4.44 2.45
N GLU A 33 -8.51 4.20 2.27
CA GLU A 33 -7.98 3.55 1.06
C GLU A 33 -8.53 2.13 0.94
N TYR A 34 -8.54 1.39 2.02
CA TYR A 34 -9.09 0.04 2.06
C TYR A 34 -10.58 0.03 1.73
N ALA A 35 -11.35 0.94 2.35
CA ALA A 35 -12.79 1.03 2.13
C ALA A 35 -13.13 1.37 0.67
N MET A 36 -12.39 2.29 0.06
CA MET A 36 -12.60 2.64 -1.35
C MET A 36 -12.33 1.44 -2.27
N LEU A 37 -11.25 0.71 -2.00
CA LEU A 37 -10.88 -0.47 -2.79
C LEU A 37 -11.96 -1.56 -2.67
N LYS A 38 -12.40 -1.86 -1.45
CA LYS A 38 -13.42 -2.88 -1.21
C LYS A 38 -14.77 -2.50 -1.82
N ALA A 39 -15.18 -1.23 -1.68
CA ALA A 39 -16.43 -0.76 -2.24
C ALA A 39 -16.44 -0.85 -3.77
N ALA A 40 -15.35 -0.44 -4.42
CA ALA A 40 -15.24 -0.52 -5.88
C ALA A 40 -15.24 -1.97 -6.35
N ALA A 41 -14.59 -2.86 -5.61
CA ALA A 41 -14.54 -4.29 -5.94
C ALA A 41 -15.93 -4.93 -5.80
N GLU A 42 -16.69 -4.58 -4.75
CA GLU A 42 -18.05 -5.10 -4.54
C GLU A 42 -19.00 -4.71 -5.67
N LYS A 43 -18.81 -3.52 -6.23
CA LYS A 43 -19.62 -3.04 -7.35
C LYS A 43 -19.16 -3.56 -8.71
N GLY A 44 -18.10 -4.35 -8.74
CA GLY A 44 -17.57 -4.92 -9.97
C GLY A 44 -16.78 -3.93 -10.82
N TRP A 45 -16.40 -2.77 -10.26
CA TRP A 45 -15.66 -1.75 -11.00
C TRP A 45 -14.19 -2.11 -11.18
N LEU A 46 -13.67 -2.99 -10.31
CA LEU A 46 -12.29 -3.45 -10.40
C LEU A 46 -12.16 -4.86 -9.80
N ASP A 47 -11.05 -5.51 -10.13
CA ASP A 47 -10.67 -6.80 -9.54
C ASP A 47 -9.86 -6.53 -8.28
N TYR A 48 -10.38 -6.95 -7.12
CA TYR A 48 -9.75 -6.69 -5.83
C TYR A 48 -8.34 -7.27 -5.76
N GLU A 49 -8.18 -8.55 -6.13
CA GLU A 49 -6.88 -9.22 -6.00
C GLU A 49 -5.82 -8.55 -6.86
N ALA A 50 -6.13 -8.26 -8.12
CA ALA A 50 -5.19 -7.60 -9.02
C ALA A 50 -4.86 -6.19 -8.54
N THR A 51 -5.87 -5.44 -8.10
CA THR A 51 -5.69 -4.05 -7.69
C THR A 51 -4.92 -3.93 -6.39
N ILE A 52 -5.23 -4.78 -5.38
CA ILE A 52 -4.49 -4.72 -4.11
C ILE A 52 -3.02 -5.06 -4.32
N MET A 53 -2.71 -6.03 -5.16
CA MET A 53 -1.31 -6.37 -5.45
C MET A 53 -0.61 -5.23 -6.17
N GLU A 54 -1.27 -4.55 -7.11
CA GLU A 54 -0.68 -3.39 -7.77
C GLU A 54 -0.43 -2.25 -6.78
N GLN A 55 -1.36 -2.00 -5.86
CA GLN A 55 -1.16 -0.98 -4.83
C GLN A 55 0.04 -1.31 -3.94
N MET A 56 0.19 -2.58 -3.56
CA MET A 56 1.37 -3.01 -2.78
C MET A 56 2.66 -2.79 -3.57
N MET A 57 2.65 -3.07 -4.87
CA MET A 57 3.81 -2.82 -5.73
C MET A 57 4.12 -1.34 -5.83
N CYS A 58 3.11 -0.46 -5.82
CA CYS A 58 3.33 0.99 -5.80
C CYS A 58 4.15 1.40 -4.57
N PHE A 59 3.81 0.88 -3.39
CA PHE A 59 4.58 1.16 -2.17
C PHE A 59 6.02 0.65 -2.29
N LYS A 60 6.19 -0.54 -2.81
CA LYS A 60 7.52 -1.13 -2.98
C LYS A 60 8.36 -0.30 -3.94
N ARG A 61 7.80 0.10 -5.08
CA ARG A 61 8.50 0.93 -6.07
C ARG A 61 8.89 2.29 -5.50
N ALA A 62 8.07 2.85 -4.61
CA ALA A 62 8.37 4.12 -3.96
C ALA A 62 9.48 4.02 -2.92
N GLY A 63 9.87 2.80 -2.52
CA GLY A 63 10.95 2.58 -1.59
C GLY A 63 10.53 2.26 -0.16
N SER A 64 9.26 1.91 0.05
CA SER A 64 8.77 1.52 1.36
C SER A 64 9.41 0.20 1.80
N ASP A 65 9.90 0.16 3.03
CA ASP A 65 10.48 -1.06 3.61
C ASP A 65 9.42 -1.99 4.17
N GLY A 66 8.27 -1.45 4.54
CA GLY A 66 7.14 -2.24 5.03
C GLY A 66 5.84 -1.51 4.78
N ILE A 67 4.76 -2.25 4.79
CA ILE A 67 3.42 -1.72 4.51
C ILE A 67 2.46 -2.20 5.61
N ILE A 68 1.78 -1.25 6.25
CA ILE A 68 0.72 -1.56 7.21
C ILE A 68 -0.60 -1.42 6.46
N THR A 69 -1.37 -2.50 6.38
CA THR A 69 -2.61 -2.50 5.62
C THR A 69 -3.64 -3.44 6.24
N TYR A 70 -4.91 -3.08 6.11
CA TYR A 70 -6.01 -3.97 6.50
C TYR A 70 -6.10 -5.20 5.59
N SER A 71 -5.46 -5.17 4.43
CA SER A 71 -5.43 -6.29 3.48
C SER A 71 -4.25 -7.23 3.69
N ALA A 72 -3.53 -7.14 4.81
CA ALA A 72 -2.28 -7.89 5.03
C ALA A 72 -2.48 -9.40 4.85
N MET A 73 -3.54 -9.97 5.40
CA MET A 73 -3.81 -11.41 5.28
C MET A 73 -4.13 -11.80 3.84
N ASP A 74 -4.92 -10.99 3.14
CA ASP A 74 -5.25 -11.25 1.74
C ASP A 74 -4.00 -11.23 0.88
N VAL A 75 -3.13 -10.24 1.09
CA VAL A 75 -1.87 -10.11 0.34
C VAL A 75 -0.95 -11.29 0.63
N ALA A 76 -0.84 -11.71 1.89
CA ALA A 76 -0.02 -12.86 2.26
C ALA A 76 -0.48 -14.12 1.55
N GLN A 77 -1.79 -14.36 1.48
CA GLN A 77 -2.34 -15.51 0.77
C GLN A 77 -2.05 -15.45 -0.73
N LEU A 78 -2.14 -14.27 -1.34
CA LEU A 78 -1.85 -14.10 -2.76
C LEU A 78 -0.38 -14.36 -3.08
N LEU A 79 0.52 -13.99 -2.17
CA LEU A 79 1.96 -14.21 -2.34
C LEU A 79 2.34 -15.69 -2.25
N ASP A 80 1.53 -16.50 -1.56
CA ASP A 80 1.77 -17.93 -1.38
C ASP A 80 1.27 -18.78 -2.55
N LYS A 81 0.58 -18.17 -3.49
CA LYS A 81 0.07 -18.91 -4.67
C LYS A 81 1.11 -19.10 -5.75
#